data_d0d301eac046a220395d4d386a1de1ee
#
_entry.id   d0d301eac046a220395d4d386a1de1ee
#
_cell.length_a   1.000
_cell.length_b   1.000
_cell.length_c   1.000
_cell.angle_alpha   90.00
_cell.angle_beta   90.00
_cell.angle_gamma   90.00
#
_symmetry.space_group_name_H-M   'P 1'
#
loop_
_entity.id
_entity.type
_entity.pdbx_description
1 polymer ?
#
loop_
_entity_poly.entity_id
_entity_poly.type
_entity_poly.pdbx_seq_one_letter_code
_entity_poly.pdbx_strand_id
1 'polypeptide(L)'
;MLRPFLAPKTRAAVRTILLPSAMVELLAEYKAQLFSEWMFPSRVKPEQPIDPGYVRKRLQVILERAGCKKVRFHDLRHTFATMSLENGMDVKTLSTIIGHVSSATTLNIYTHITGEMQWNAARNIDQGIAGVEVQEQD
;
A
#
# COMPACT_ATOMS: atom_id res chain seq x y z
N MET A 1 19.71 25.89 7.64
CA MET A 1 18.33 26.34 7.52
C MET A 1 17.46 25.11 7.23
N LEU A 2 16.77 24.58 8.24
CA LEU A 2 15.89 23.41 8.11
C LEU A 2 14.73 23.83 7.22
N ARG A 3 14.52 23.17 6.10
CA ARG A 3 13.26 23.30 5.35
C ARG A 3 12.15 22.83 6.28
N PRO A 4 11.18 23.68 6.63
CA PRO A 4 10.05 23.20 7.41
C PRO A 4 9.41 22.06 6.62
N PHE A 5 9.11 20.95 7.30
CA PHE A 5 8.28 19.91 6.73
C PHE A 5 7.00 20.60 6.27
N LEU A 6 6.82 20.70 4.94
CA LEU A 6 5.63 21.28 4.38
C LEU A 6 4.47 20.41 4.83
N ALA A 7 3.57 21.00 5.60
CA ALA A 7 2.28 20.38 5.88
C ALA A 7 1.65 19.93 4.55
N PRO A 8 0.90 18.83 4.54
CA PRO A 8 0.25 18.37 3.34
C PRO A 8 -0.55 19.49 2.70
N LYS A 9 -0.39 19.71 1.40
CA LYS A 9 -1.01 20.83 0.67
C LYS A 9 -2.53 20.80 0.68
N THR A 10 -3.14 19.68 1.01
CA THR A 10 -4.60 19.51 1.04
C THR A 10 -5.02 18.70 2.27
N ARG A 11 -6.22 18.95 2.80
CA ARG A 11 -6.82 18.13 3.87
C ARG A 11 -6.90 16.64 3.50
N ALA A 12 -7.14 16.32 2.25
CA ALA A 12 -7.20 14.94 1.74
C ALA A 12 -5.84 14.22 1.79
N ALA A 13 -4.74 14.93 1.95
CA ALA A 13 -3.41 14.34 2.11
C ALA A 13 -3.13 13.88 3.54
N VAL A 14 -3.93 14.33 4.52
CA VAL A 14 -3.87 13.86 5.92
C VAL A 14 -4.84 12.69 6.04
N ARG A 15 -4.32 11.49 6.22
CA ARG A 15 -5.13 10.29 6.38
C ARG A 15 -4.51 9.31 7.38
N THR A 16 -5.35 8.56 8.05
CA THR A 16 -4.94 7.43 8.87
C THR A 16 -4.93 6.17 8.02
N ILE A 17 -3.85 5.41 8.08
CA ILE A 17 -3.72 4.11 7.42
C ILE A 17 -3.57 3.07 8.52
N LEU A 18 -4.47 2.09 8.54
CA LEU A 18 -4.34 0.93 9.41
C LEU A 18 -3.31 -0.02 8.81
N LEU A 19 -2.35 -0.43 9.63
CA LEU A 19 -1.31 -1.36 9.23
C LEU A 19 -1.64 -2.78 9.71
N PRO A 20 -1.32 -3.81 8.93
CA PRO A 20 -1.38 -5.20 9.39
C PRO A 20 -0.47 -5.41 10.62
N SER A 21 -0.86 -6.31 11.54
CA SER A 21 -0.12 -6.58 12.77
C SER A 21 1.35 -6.93 12.51
N ALA A 22 1.61 -7.80 11.55
CA ALA A 22 2.98 -8.17 11.15
C ALA A 22 3.82 -6.95 10.72
N MET A 23 3.22 -5.96 10.07
CA MET A 23 3.93 -4.72 9.70
C MET A 23 4.19 -3.85 10.93
N VAL A 24 3.25 -3.80 11.88
CA VAL A 24 3.41 -3.06 13.14
C VAL A 24 4.56 -3.66 13.95
N GLU A 25 4.62 -4.98 14.08
CA GLU A 25 5.70 -5.69 14.78
C GLU A 25 7.07 -5.39 14.14
N LEU A 26 7.18 -5.55 12.83
CA LEU A 26 8.41 -5.24 12.09
C LEU A 26 8.86 -3.79 12.29
N LEU A 27 7.94 -2.84 12.24
CA LEU A 27 8.25 -1.42 12.44
C LEU A 27 8.61 -1.11 13.89
N ALA A 28 8.00 -1.80 14.86
CA ALA A 28 8.32 -1.65 16.27
C ALA A 28 9.74 -2.16 16.58
N GLU A 29 10.10 -3.34 16.09
CA GLU A 29 11.46 -3.89 16.20
C GLU A 29 12.50 -2.96 15.54
N TYR A 30 12.20 -2.48 14.34
CA TYR A 30 13.07 -1.52 13.66
C TYR A 30 13.23 -0.24 14.47
N LYS A 31 12.12 0.31 14.99
CA LYS A 31 12.13 1.55 15.79
C LYS A 31 12.91 1.41 17.09
N ALA A 32 12.84 0.26 17.75
CA ALA A 32 13.54 -0.01 18.99
C ALA A 32 15.08 0.06 18.84
N GLN A 33 15.60 -0.12 17.63
CA GLN A 33 17.02 -0.03 17.32
C GLN A 33 17.49 1.39 17.00
N LEU A 34 16.58 2.37 16.97
CA LEU A 34 16.87 3.73 16.52
C LEU A 34 16.90 4.73 17.68
N PHE A 35 17.96 5.52 17.76
CA PHE A 35 18.08 6.69 18.64
C PHE A 35 17.64 7.96 17.86
N SER A 36 16.40 8.00 17.37
CA SER A 36 15.89 9.11 16.60
C SER A 36 14.38 9.27 16.81
N GLU A 37 13.87 10.48 16.75
CA GLU A 37 12.42 10.74 16.74
C GLU A 37 11.75 10.27 15.44
N TRP A 38 12.51 10.23 14.34
CA TRP A 38 12.03 9.77 13.04
C TRP A 38 11.94 8.24 12.96
N MET A 39 10.89 7.76 12.32
CA MET A 39 10.76 6.34 11.97
C MET A 39 11.84 5.93 10.95
N PHE A 40 12.13 6.81 10.01
CA PHE A 40 13.16 6.61 8.98
C PHE A 40 14.15 7.78 9.01
N PRO A 41 15.15 7.75 9.90
CA PRO A 41 16.15 8.81 10.00
C PRO A 41 17.14 8.77 8.84
N SER A 42 17.76 9.90 8.57
CA SER A 42 18.93 9.97 7.71
C SER A 42 20.11 9.27 8.38
N ARG A 43 20.87 8.49 7.62
CA ARG A 43 22.09 7.83 8.13
C ARG A 43 23.21 8.80 8.46
N VAL A 44 23.21 9.96 7.81
CA VAL A 44 24.27 10.98 7.97
C VAL A 44 23.86 12.03 9.01
N LYS A 45 22.57 12.30 9.14
CA LYS A 45 21.99 13.29 10.04
C LYS A 45 20.77 12.68 10.74
N PRO A 46 20.97 11.92 11.84
CA PRO A 46 19.89 11.17 12.51
C PRO A 46 18.75 12.05 13.04
N GLU A 47 18.99 13.34 13.21
CA GLU A 47 18.00 14.36 13.59
C GLU A 47 17.10 14.79 12.42
N GLN A 48 17.36 14.29 11.21
CA GLN A 48 16.57 14.57 10.02
C GLN A 48 15.99 13.28 9.44
N PRO A 49 14.86 13.35 8.75
CA PRO A 49 14.33 12.19 8.04
C PRO A 49 15.20 11.84 6.84
N ILE A 50 15.09 10.60 6.40
CA ILE A 50 15.77 10.10 5.21
C ILE A 50 15.38 10.90 3.97
N ASP A 51 16.35 11.17 3.10
CA ASP A 51 16.10 11.83 1.82
C ASP A 51 15.33 10.91 0.86
N PRO A 52 14.20 11.36 0.28
CA PRO A 52 13.43 10.56 -0.66
C PRO A 52 14.21 10.16 -1.93
N GLY A 53 15.19 10.96 -2.34
CA GLY A 53 16.08 10.65 -3.46
C GLY A 53 16.99 9.47 -3.14
N TYR A 54 17.49 9.40 -1.90
CA TYR A 54 18.27 8.27 -1.42
C TYR A 54 17.42 6.97 -1.41
N VAL A 55 16.19 7.04 -0.92
CA VAL A 55 15.28 5.87 -0.89
C VAL A 55 15.05 5.34 -2.31
N ARG A 56 14.79 6.22 -3.29
CA ARG A 56 14.60 5.83 -4.68
C ARG A 56 15.84 5.15 -5.27
N LYS A 57 17.04 5.70 -5.03
CA LYS A 57 18.29 5.10 -5.48
C LYS A 57 18.52 3.74 -4.81
N ARG A 58 18.23 3.63 -3.52
CA ARG A 58 18.39 2.39 -2.78
C ARG A 58 17.48 1.27 -3.27
N LEU A 59 16.23 1.59 -3.65
CA LEU A 59 15.32 0.65 -4.29
C LEU A 59 15.97 0.04 -5.55
N GLN A 60 16.56 0.85 -6.43
CA GLN A 60 17.19 0.34 -7.66
C GLN A 60 18.32 -0.64 -7.36
N VAL A 61 19.14 -0.34 -6.35
CA VAL A 61 20.22 -1.25 -5.93
C VAL A 61 19.67 -2.58 -5.40
N ILE A 62 18.56 -2.54 -4.66
CA ILE A 62 17.92 -3.76 -4.13
C ILE A 62 17.36 -4.59 -5.28
N LEU A 63 16.64 -3.98 -6.23
CA LEU A 63 16.08 -4.66 -7.39
C LEU A 63 17.16 -5.29 -8.27
N GLU A 64 18.26 -4.58 -8.50
CA GLU A 64 19.40 -5.10 -9.28
C GLU A 64 20.04 -6.30 -8.60
N ARG A 65 20.27 -6.25 -7.30
CA ARG A 65 20.82 -7.38 -6.51
C ARG A 65 19.90 -8.59 -6.48
N ALA A 66 18.59 -8.36 -6.50
CA ALA A 66 17.57 -9.41 -6.53
C ALA A 66 17.31 -9.96 -7.95
N GLY A 67 18.00 -9.46 -8.98
CA GLY A 67 17.72 -9.84 -10.36
C GLY A 67 16.33 -9.42 -10.85
N CYS A 68 15.70 -8.46 -10.18
CA CYS A 68 14.36 -8.00 -10.51
C CYS A 68 14.40 -6.89 -11.56
N LYS A 69 13.29 -6.80 -12.31
CA LYS A 69 13.07 -5.70 -13.25
C LYS A 69 13.11 -4.35 -12.52
N LYS A 70 13.77 -3.36 -13.11
CA LYS A 70 13.77 -1.99 -12.60
C LYS A 70 12.36 -1.40 -12.67
N VAL A 71 11.87 -0.92 -11.51
CA VAL A 71 10.58 -0.23 -11.38
C VAL A 71 10.78 1.08 -10.63
N ARG A 72 9.93 2.07 -10.88
CA ARG A 72 9.96 3.33 -10.14
C ARG A 72 9.37 3.11 -8.74
N PHE A 73 9.76 3.92 -7.79
CA PHE A 73 9.18 3.86 -6.44
C PHE A 73 7.66 4.01 -6.44
N HIS A 74 7.11 4.79 -7.38
CA HIS A 74 5.66 4.96 -7.53
C HIS A 74 4.96 3.68 -8.05
N ASP A 75 5.66 2.85 -8.81
CA ASP A 75 5.09 1.62 -9.37
C ASP A 75 4.79 0.59 -8.27
N LEU A 76 5.47 0.66 -7.10
CA LEU A 76 5.13 -0.14 -5.92
C LEU A 76 3.70 0.12 -5.44
N ARG A 77 3.22 1.35 -5.58
CA ARG A 77 1.84 1.72 -5.27
C ARG A 77 0.85 1.05 -6.23
N HIS A 78 1.19 0.97 -7.52
CA HIS A 78 0.37 0.27 -8.50
C HIS A 78 0.36 -1.24 -8.22
N THR A 79 1.51 -1.82 -7.91
CA THR A 79 1.62 -3.23 -7.52
C THR A 79 0.74 -3.52 -6.30
N PHE A 80 0.84 -2.71 -5.24
CA PHE A 80 -0.03 -2.84 -4.07
C PHE A 80 -1.51 -2.78 -4.43
N ALA A 81 -1.90 -1.82 -5.29
CA ALA A 81 -3.30 -1.67 -5.70
C ALA A 81 -3.82 -2.91 -6.44
N THR A 82 -3.05 -3.42 -7.41
CA THR A 82 -3.42 -4.61 -8.17
C THR A 82 -3.53 -5.83 -7.26
N MET A 83 -2.50 -6.11 -6.45
CA MET A 83 -2.52 -7.23 -5.51
C MET A 83 -3.67 -7.15 -4.51
N SER A 84 -4.00 -5.96 -4.01
CA SER A 84 -5.11 -5.78 -3.07
C SER A 84 -6.45 -6.12 -3.72
N LEU A 85 -6.68 -5.71 -4.96
CA LEU A 85 -7.90 -6.03 -5.70
C LEU A 85 -7.97 -7.53 -6.03
N GLU A 86 -6.87 -8.15 -6.46
CA GLU A 86 -6.79 -9.59 -6.70
C GLU A 86 -7.09 -10.41 -5.45
N ASN A 87 -6.73 -9.90 -4.27
CA ASN A 87 -7.07 -10.50 -2.97
C ASN A 87 -8.45 -10.08 -2.43
N GLY A 88 -9.32 -9.50 -3.26
CA GLY A 88 -10.71 -9.22 -2.94
C GLY A 88 -10.96 -7.93 -2.15
N MET A 89 -9.96 -7.04 -2.03
CA MET A 89 -10.19 -5.73 -1.42
C MET A 89 -11.14 -4.91 -2.30
N ASP A 90 -12.17 -4.32 -1.71
CA ASP A 90 -13.06 -3.43 -2.44
C ASP A 90 -12.36 -2.11 -2.81
N VAL A 91 -12.81 -1.55 -3.93
CA VAL A 91 -12.17 -0.36 -4.53
C VAL A 91 -12.30 0.89 -3.69
N LYS A 92 -13.39 1.03 -2.94
CA LYS A 92 -13.59 2.20 -2.07
C LYS A 92 -12.59 2.17 -0.92
N THR A 93 -12.39 1.02 -0.30
CA THR A 93 -11.37 0.79 0.74
C THR A 93 -9.98 1.03 0.18
N LEU A 94 -9.65 0.42 -0.96
CA LEU A 94 -8.37 0.62 -1.62
C LEU A 94 -8.11 2.11 -1.93
N SER A 95 -9.09 2.81 -2.50
CA SER A 95 -9.01 4.23 -2.84
C SER A 95 -8.71 5.08 -1.59
N THR A 96 -9.33 4.74 -0.46
CA THR A 96 -9.11 5.42 0.82
C THR A 96 -7.68 5.20 1.33
N ILE A 97 -7.20 3.96 1.32
CA ILE A 97 -5.85 3.59 1.76
C ILE A 97 -4.80 4.29 0.89
N ILE A 98 -4.95 4.20 -0.42
CA ILE A 98 -4.01 4.80 -1.36
C ILE A 98 -4.13 6.34 -1.37
N GLY A 99 -5.30 6.90 -1.03
CA GLY A 99 -5.54 8.34 -1.05
C GLY A 99 -5.64 8.87 -2.49
N HIS A 100 -6.41 8.19 -3.33
CA HIS A 100 -6.76 8.70 -4.65
C HIS A 100 -7.83 9.78 -4.51
N VAL A 101 -7.51 10.99 -4.97
CA VAL A 101 -8.42 12.14 -4.97
C VAL A 101 -9.40 12.10 -6.16
N SER A 102 -9.15 11.25 -7.14
CA SER A 102 -9.96 11.18 -8.37
C SER A 102 -10.35 9.75 -8.71
N SER A 103 -11.63 9.56 -9.00
CA SER A 103 -12.22 8.31 -9.51
C SER A 103 -11.58 7.86 -10.85
N ALA A 104 -11.08 8.77 -11.66
CA ALA A 104 -10.42 8.45 -12.93
C ALA A 104 -9.14 7.61 -12.74
N THR A 105 -8.36 7.87 -11.68
CA THR A 105 -7.15 7.08 -11.39
C THR A 105 -7.51 5.68 -10.88
N THR A 106 -8.64 5.56 -10.18
CA THR A 106 -9.17 4.28 -9.73
C THR A 106 -9.74 3.49 -10.90
N LEU A 107 -10.40 4.14 -11.87
CA LEU A 107 -10.92 3.51 -13.08
C LEU A 107 -9.82 2.87 -13.94
N ASN A 108 -8.65 3.51 -14.02
CA ASN A 108 -7.50 2.96 -14.76
C ASN A 108 -6.94 1.66 -14.13
N ILE A 109 -7.17 1.45 -12.83
CA ILE A 109 -6.81 0.19 -12.17
C ILE A 109 -7.83 -0.90 -12.56
N TYR A 110 -9.10 -0.54 -12.78
CA TYR A 110 -10.15 -1.46 -13.23
C TYR A 110 -9.98 -2.00 -14.65
N THR A 111 -9.24 -1.32 -15.50
CA THR A 111 -8.94 -1.84 -16.85
C THR A 111 -8.07 -3.10 -16.81
N HIS A 112 -7.52 -3.43 -15.64
CA HIS A 112 -6.73 -4.64 -15.38
C HIS A 112 -7.49 -5.68 -14.55
N ILE A 113 -8.83 -5.76 -14.68
CA ILE A 113 -9.60 -6.88 -14.11
C ILE A 113 -9.08 -8.17 -14.76
N THR A 114 -8.35 -8.96 -13.99
CA THR A 114 -7.81 -10.24 -14.46
C THR A 114 -8.94 -11.29 -14.50
N GLY A 115 -8.78 -12.32 -15.34
CA GLY A 115 -9.70 -13.47 -15.35
C GLY A 115 -9.83 -14.10 -13.96
N GLU A 116 -8.77 -14.06 -13.17
CA GLU A 116 -8.73 -14.56 -11.79
C GLU A 116 -9.66 -13.78 -10.84
N MET A 117 -9.74 -12.46 -10.99
CA MET A 117 -10.69 -11.62 -10.22
C MET A 117 -12.13 -11.98 -10.57
N GLN A 118 -12.44 -12.25 -11.83
CA GLN A 118 -13.77 -12.68 -12.27
C GLN A 118 -14.12 -14.06 -11.70
N TRP A 119 -13.18 -14.99 -11.70
CA TRP A 119 -13.34 -16.32 -11.11
C TRP A 119 -13.56 -16.27 -9.59
N ASN A 120 -12.81 -15.44 -8.88
CA ASN A 120 -12.98 -15.27 -7.44
C ASN A 120 -14.34 -14.62 -7.11
N ALA A 121 -14.79 -13.65 -7.90
CA ALA A 121 -16.11 -13.04 -7.74
C ALA A 121 -17.23 -14.08 -7.96
N ALA A 122 -17.15 -14.91 -9.01
CA ALA A 122 -18.10 -15.97 -9.27
C ALA A 122 -18.16 -16.98 -8.11
N ARG A 123 -17.00 -17.41 -7.61
CA ARG A 123 -16.91 -18.34 -6.48
C ARG A 123 -17.50 -17.78 -5.19
N ASN A 124 -17.30 -16.50 -4.92
CA ASN A 124 -17.89 -15.83 -3.75
C ASN A 124 -19.41 -15.74 -3.85
N ILE A 125 -19.94 -15.55 -5.06
CA ILE A 125 -21.40 -15.57 -5.31
C ILE A 125 -21.96 -16.97 -5.06
N ASP A 126 -21.32 -18.00 -5.59
CA ASP A 126 -21.74 -19.40 -5.38
C ASP A 126 -21.75 -19.77 -3.89
N GLN A 127 -20.71 -19.38 -3.14
CA GLN A 127 -20.66 -19.61 -1.69
C GLN A 127 -21.75 -18.85 -0.93
N GLY A 128 -22.06 -17.62 -1.35
CA GLY A 128 -23.14 -16.82 -0.78
C GLY A 128 -24.51 -17.46 -1.01
N ILE A 129 -24.76 -17.99 -2.20
CA ILE A 129 -26.01 -18.68 -2.54
C ILE A 129 -26.15 -20.00 -1.78
N ALA A 130 -25.09 -20.81 -1.74
CA ALA A 130 -25.06 -22.07 -1.00
C ALA A 130 -25.30 -21.88 0.52
N GLY A 131 -24.85 -20.77 1.10
CA GLY A 131 -25.07 -20.43 2.49
C GLY A 131 -26.51 -20.03 2.83
N VAL A 132 -27.30 -19.57 1.86
CA VAL A 132 -28.70 -19.21 2.03
C VAL A 132 -29.61 -20.45 2.04
N GLU A 133 -29.30 -21.47 1.24
CA GLU A 133 -30.08 -22.73 1.19
C GLU A 133 -30.03 -23.53 2.48
N VAL A 134 -29.01 -23.36 3.31
CA VAL A 134 -28.86 -24.09 4.59
C VAL A 134 -29.66 -23.46 5.75
N GLN A 135 -30.10 -22.21 5.62
CA GLN A 135 -30.85 -21.50 6.69
C GLN A 135 -32.37 -21.65 6.59
N GLU A 136 -32.93 -22.22 5.51
CA GLU A 136 -34.37 -22.46 5.35
C GLU A 136 -34.83 -23.86 5.81
N GLN A 137 -33.99 -24.68 6.45
CA GLN A 137 -34.29 -26.05 6.86
C GLN A 137 -34.33 -26.30 8.38
N ASP A 138 -34.46 -25.24 9.21
CA ASP A 138 -34.71 -25.39 10.66
C ASP A 138 -36.03 -24.79 11.10
#